data_ea86aad85029daeba300e98ff46536ff
#
_entry.id   ea86aad85029daeba300e98ff46536ff
#
_cell.length_a   1.000
_cell.length_b   1.000
_cell.length_c   1.000
_cell.angle_alpha   90.00
_cell.angle_beta   90.00
_cell.angle_gamma   90.00
#
_symmetry.space_group_name_H-M   'P 1'
#
loop_
_entity.id
_entity.type
_entity.pdbx_description
1 polymer ?
#
loop_
_entity_poly.entity_id
_entity_poly.type
_entity_poly.pdbx_seq_one_letter_code
_entity_poly.pdbx_strand_id
1 'polypeptide(L)'
;MAIAGICLIGFGIGTFYPNYISKINIEEKAADKTILWAKEIGFAEPRITVGSDEEFIKTMQKCIAYLNLELHKGERIPDDLIIAQAIIESNAGLSRFAREGNNLFGIRVWNKDAGMLPHGYTDTLSWRVKSYNTKCASVRDYIKILNTKQAYAEFRKIRDKQNKWYGK
;
A
#
# COMPACT_ATOMS: atom_id res chain seq x y z
N MET A 1 19.89 -49.43 11.31
CA MET A 1 20.65 -48.15 11.47
C MET A 1 20.23 -47.08 10.44
N ALA A 2 19.94 -47.40 9.19
CA ALA A 2 19.57 -46.42 8.16
C ALA A 2 18.26 -45.64 8.47
N ILE A 3 17.24 -46.30 9.02
CA ILE A 3 15.92 -45.67 9.32
C ILE A 3 16.05 -44.63 10.44
N ALA A 4 16.84 -44.91 11.50
CA ALA A 4 17.09 -43.96 12.58
C ALA A 4 17.83 -42.69 12.10
N GLY A 5 18.78 -42.84 11.15
CA GLY A 5 19.47 -41.71 10.55
C GLY A 5 18.57 -40.81 9.72
N ILE A 6 17.64 -41.37 8.95
CA ILE A 6 16.65 -40.61 8.15
C ILE A 6 15.69 -39.85 9.04
N CYS A 7 15.23 -40.45 10.16
CA CYS A 7 14.37 -39.77 11.13
C CYS A 7 15.06 -38.59 11.83
N LEU A 8 16.36 -38.73 12.17
CA LEU A 8 17.13 -37.64 12.79
C LEU A 8 17.38 -36.48 11.84
N ILE A 9 17.66 -36.78 10.55
CA ILE A 9 17.81 -35.73 9.52
C ILE A 9 16.48 -35.01 9.28
N GLY A 10 15.36 -35.74 9.18
CA GLY A 10 14.02 -35.18 9.03
C GLY A 10 13.62 -34.30 10.22
N PHE A 11 13.93 -34.70 11.44
CA PHE A 11 13.69 -33.93 12.65
C PHE A 11 14.57 -32.67 12.71
N GLY A 12 15.85 -32.77 12.35
CA GLY A 12 16.77 -31.62 12.29
C GLY A 12 16.33 -30.57 11.27
N ILE A 13 15.93 -30.98 10.07
CA ILE A 13 15.42 -30.07 9.05
C ILE A 13 14.09 -29.41 9.50
N GLY A 14 13.19 -30.17 10.13
CA GLY A 14 11.91 -29.66 10.62
C GLY A 14 12.05 -28.69 11.80
N THR A 15 13.10 -28.80 12.62
CA THR A 15 13.30 -27.99 13.83
C THR A 15 14.16 -26.74 13.56
N PHE A 16 15.14 -26.83 12.67
CA PHE A 16 16.10 -25.74 12.41
C PHE A 16 15.73 -24.86 11.22
N TYR A 17 14.89 -25.33 10.31
CA TYR A 17 14.32 -24.50 9.27
C TYR A 17 12.87 -24.14 9.65
N PRO A 18 12.62 -22.93 10.21
CA PRO A 18 11.26 -22.47 10.41
C PRO A 18 10.56 -22.51 9.06
N ASN A 19 9.49 -23.27 8.97
CA ASN A 19 8.72 -23.41 7.76
C ASN A 19 8.33 -22.01 7.29
N TYR A 20 8.68 -21.65 6.05
CA TYR A 20 8.38 -20.37 5.44
C TYR A 20 6.90 -19.96 5.63
N ILE A 21 5.98 -20.92 5.54
CA ILE A 21 4.55 -20.77 5.78
C ILE A 21 4.28 -20.37 7.25
N SER A 22 4.97 -20.97 8.22
CA SER A 22 4.81 -20.61 9.63
C SER A 22 5.26 -19.19 9.93
N LYS A 23 6.32 -18.73 9.25
CA LYS A 23 6.83 -17.37 9.40
C LYS A 23 5.85 -16.33 8.84
N ILE A 24 5.30 -16.59 7.65
CA ILE A 24 4.26 -15.75 7.04
C ILE A 24 3.03 -15.68 7.96
N ASN A 25 2.55 -16.82 8.46
CA ASN A 25 1.38 -16.86 9.34
C ASN A 25 1.61 -16.14 10.69
N ILE A 26 2.83 -16.13 11.21
CA ILE A 26 3.18 -15.40 12.43
C ILE A 26 3.22 -13.90 12.16
N GLU A 27 3.81 -13.48 11.04
CA GLU A 27 3.87 -12.07 10.64
C GLU A 27 2.47 -11.51 10.33
N GLU A 28 1.62 -12.27 9.66
CA GLU A 28 0.23 -11.91 9.36
C GLU A 28 -0.60 -11.78 10.64
N LYS A 29 -0.52 -12.74 11.56
CA LYS A 29 -1.20 -12.66 12.86
C LYS A 29 -0.68 -11.51 13.74
N ALA A 30 0.61 -11.18 13.64
CA ALA A 30 1.17 -10.04 14.38
C ALA A 30 0.67 -8.71 13.80
N ALA A 31 0.57 -8.59 12.47
CA ALA A 31 0.00 -7.43 11.79
C ALA A 31 -1.48 -7.24 12.15
N ASP A 32 -2.29 -8.31 12.13
CA ASP A 32 -3.70 -8.27 12.52
C ASP A 32 -3.89 -7.81 13.97
N LYS A 33 -3.07 -8.31 14.90
CA LYS A 33 -3.10 -7.86 16.30
C LYS A 33 -2.77 -6.38 16.45
N THR A 34 -1.79 -5.89 15.68
CA THR A 34 -1.39 -4.47 15.71
C THR A 34 -2.52 -3.58 15.21
N ILE A 35 -3.21 -4.00 14.15
CA ILE A 35 -4.37 -3.27 13.59
C ILE A 35 -5.53 -3.26 14.58
N LEU A 36 -5.83 -4.40 15.22
CA LEU A 36 -6.89 -4.48 16.23
C LEU A 36 -6.58 -3.59 17.42
N TRP A 37 -5.36 -3.64 17.93
CA TRP A 37 -4.92 -2.78 19.02
C TRP A 37 -4.99 -1.29 18.63
N ALA A 38 -4.54 -0.92 17.43
CA ALA A 38 -4.62 0.45 16.94
C ALA A 38 -6.07 0.96 16.89
N LYS A 39 -7.02 0.10 16.49
CA LYS A 39 -8.46 0.42 16.50
C LYS A 39 -9.00 0.56 17.92
N GLU A 40 -8.60 -0.30 18.85
CA GLU A 40 -9.02 -0.26 20.27
C GLU A 40 -8.58 1.03 20.97
N ILE A 41 -7.39 1.54 20.65
CA ILE A 41 -6.89 2.82 21.19
C ILE A 41 -7.39 4.04 20.41
N GLY A 42 -8.34 3.86 19.48
CA GLY A 42 -8.90 4.96 18.68
C GLY A 42 -7.98 5.49 17.57
N PHE A 43 -6.98 4.73 17.14
CA PHE A 43 -6.11 5.07 16.03
C PHE A 43 -6.88 4.88 14.71
N ALA A 44 -7.63 5.90 14.33
CA ALA A 44 -8.42 5.92 13.10
C ALA A 44 -7.55 6.29 11.89
N GLU A 45 -8.03 5.94 10.69
CA GLU A 45 -7.40 6.34 9.43
C GLU A 45 -7.23 7.87 9.38
N PRO A 46 -5.98 8.37 9.19
CA PRO A 46 -5.73 9.80 9.20
C PRO A 46 -6.41 10.53 8.03
N ARG A 47 -6.96 11.71 8.32
CA ARG A 47 -7.46 12.58 7.27
C ARG A 47 -6.31 13.34 6.62
N ILE A 48 -6.20 13.27 5.28
CA ILE A 48 -5.26 14.10 4.50
C ILE A 48 -5.92 15.46 4.28
N THR A 49 -5.29 16.50 4.83
CA THR A 49 -5.72 17.89 4.70
C THR A 49 -5.01 18.58 3.54
N VAL A 50 -5.67 19.57 2.97
CA VAL A 50 -5.22 20.34 1.80
C VAL A 50 -5.29 21.81 2.19
N GLY A 51 -4.24 22.33 2.80
CA GLY A 51 -4.10 23.74 3.21
C GLY A 51 -2.86 24.36 2.60
N SER A 52 -1.69 23.94 3.08
CA SER A 52 -0.39 24.25 2.52
C SER A 52 0.31 22.97 2.06
N ASP A 53 1.37 23.10 1.25
CA ASP A 53 2.20 21.96 0.84
C ASP A 53 2.79 21.23 2.05
N GLU A 54 3.23 21.97 3.07
CA GLU A 54 3.75 21.39 4.31
C GLU A 54 2.69 20.58 5.06
N GLU A 55 1.47 21.10 5.18
CA GLU A 55 0.36 20.39 5.82
C GLU A 55 -0.05 19.15 5.04
N PHE A 56 -0.10 19.26 3.71
CA PHE A 56 -0.36 18.12 2.84
C PHE A 56 0.69 17.01 3.02
N ILE A 57 1.99 17.35 2.97
CA ILE A 57 3.09 16.41 3.18
C ILE A 57 2.98 15.75 4.55
N LYS A 58 2.80 16.52 5.63
CA LYS A 58 2.69 16.01 7.00
C LYS A 58 1.51 15.05 7.18
N THR A 59 0.38 15.35 6.57
CA THR A 59 -0.81 14.49 6.67
C THR A 59 -0.71 13.27 5.75
N MET A 60 -0.03 13.36 4.62
CA MET A 60 0.34 12.22 3.79
C MET A 60 1.27 11.26 4.54
N GLN A 61 2.30 11.76 5.23
CA GLN A 61 3.20 10.93 6.07
C GLN A 61 2.42 10.16 7.13
N LYS A 62 1.45 10.80 7.80
CA LYS A 62 0.59 10.12 8.78
C LYS A 62 -0.25 9.00 8.14
N CYS A 63 -0.83 9.25 6.96
CA CYS A 63 -1.57 8.23 6.22
C CYS A 63 -0.67 7.06 5.84
N ILE A 64 0.52 7.32 5.29
CA ILE A 64 1.46 6.27 4.89
C ILE A 64 1.92 5.46 6.11
N ALA A 65 2.24 6.11 7.22
CA ALA A 65 2.60 5.43 8.48
C ALA A 65 1.47 4.51 8.96
N TYR A 66 0.22 4.98 8.90
CA TYR A 66 -0.95 4.17 9.22
C TYR A 66 -1.07 2.95 8.30
N LEU A 67 -0.95 3.14 6.97
CA LEU A 67 -1.03 2.04 5.99
C LEU A 67 0.12 1.04 6.15
N ASN A 68 1.30 1.50 6.54
CA ASN A 68 2.47 0.65 6.78
C ASN A 68 2.29 -0.32 7.99
N LEU A 69 1.29 -0.10 8.86
CA LEU A 69 0.91 -1.08 9.88
C LEU A 69 0.26 -2.33 9.28
N GLU A 70 -0.42 -2.16 8.13
CA GLU A 70 -1.13 -3.24 7.42
C GLU A 70 -0.23 -3.98 6.41
N LEU A 71 0.94 -3.42 6.08
CA LEU A 71 1.80 -3.91 5.01
C LEU A 71 3.02 -4.66 5.55
N HIS A 72 3.35 -5.79 4.93
CA HIS A 72 4.63 -6.44 5.13
C HIS A 72 5.78 -5.49 4.73
N LYS A 73 6.93 -5.62 5.41
CA LYS A 73 8.09 -4.75 5.13
C LYS A 73 8.49 -4.71 3.64
N GLY A 74 8.41 -5.84 2.95
CA GLY A 74 8.74 -5.94 1.52
C GLY A 74 7.72 -5.26 0.60
N GLU A 75 6.52 -4.96 1.06
CA GLU A 75 5.46 -4.30 0.27
C GLU A 75 5.43 -2.78 0.46
N ARG A 76 6.17 -2.27 1.45
CA ARG A 76 6.24 -0.85 1.72
C ARG A 76 6.91 -0.12 0.58
N ILE A 77 6.37 1.02 0.24
CA ILE A 77 6.88 1.93 -0.78
C ILE A 77 7.54 3.10 -0.06
N PRO A 78 8.70 3.62 -0.52
CA PRO A 78 9.29 4.82 0.07
C PRO A 78 8.30 5.97 0.16
N ASP A 79 8.17 6.57 1.34
CA ASP A 79 7.21 7.63 1.62
C ASP A 79 7.37 8.82 0.65
N ASP A 80 8.63 9.22 0.39
CA ASP A 80 8.96 10.33 -0.50
C ASP A 80 8.46 10.06 -1.94
N LEU A 81 8.51 8.81 -2.41
CA LEU A 81 8.00 8.45 -3.72
C LEU A 81 6.49 8.64 -3.80
N ILE A 82 5.76 8.14 -2.79
CA ILE A 82 4.29 8.26 -2.75
C ILE A 82 3.89 9.74 -2.67
N ILE A 83 4.56 10.51 -1.81
CA ILE A 83 4.27 11.93 -1.59
C ILE A 83 4.56 12.74 -2.86
N ALA A 84 5.73 12.53 -3.49
CA ALA A 84 6.09 13.23 -4.72
C ALA A 84 5.09 12.96 -5.85
N GLN A 85 4.68 11.70 -6.04
CA GLN A 85 3.65 11.35 -7.02
C GLN A 85 2.30 12.00 -6.69
N ALA A 86 1.88 11.99 -5.43
CA ALA A 86 0.63 12.63 -5.02
C ALA A 86 0.64 14.15 -5.26
N ILE A 87 1.77 14.82 -5.01
CA ILE A 87 1.93 16.26 -5.28
C ILE A 87 1.80 16.53 -6.78
N ILE A 88 2.52 15.80 -7.62
CA ILE A 88 2.56 16.00 -9.08
C ILE A 88 1.19 15.71 -9.70
N GLU A 89 0.58 14.56 -9.37
CA GLU A 89 -0.65 14.09 -10.00
C GLU A 89 -1.90 14.83 -9.54
N SER A 90 -1.89 15.34 -8.29
CA SER A 90 -3.06 16.00 -7.72
C SER A 90 -2.89 17.50 -7.47
N ASN A 91 -1.74 18.09 -7.81
CA ASN A 91 -1.38 19.46 -7.41
C ASN A 91 -1.53 19.62 -5.89
N ALA A 92 -0.81 18.80 -5.11
CA ALA A 92 -0.89 18.74 -3.66
C ALA A 92 -2.33 18.61 -3.11
N GLY A 93 -3.16 17.82 -3.78
CA GLY A 93 -4.55 17.59 -3.41
C GLY A 93 -5.54 18.67 -3.87
N LEU A 94 -5.10 19.68 -4.61
CA LEU A 94 -5.94 20.80 -5.08
C LEU A 94 -6.70 20.49 -6.37
N SER A 95 -6.34 19.46 -7.13
CA SER A 95 -7.07 19.09 -8.36
C SER A 95 -8.52 18.75 -8.07
N ARG A 96 -9.39 18.89 -9.08
CA ARG A 96 -10.82 18.56 -8.97
C ARG A 96 -11.02 17.10 -8.50
N PHE A 97 -10.29 16.16 -9.07
CA PHE A 97 -10.40 14.75 -8.71
C PHE A 97 -9.95 14.45 -7.28
N ALA A 98 -8.97 15.20 -6.78
CA ALA A 98 -8.53 15.09 -5.39
C ALA A 98 -9.52 15.71 -4.41
N ARG A 99 -10.20 16.81 -4.79
CA ARG A 99 -11.16 17.49 -3.92
C ARG A 99 -12.51 16.80 -3.88
N GLU A 100 -13.06 16.44 -5.06
CA GLU A 100 -14.40 15.90 -5.19
C GLU A 100 -14.44 14.37 -5.10
N GLY A 101 -13.39 13.69 -5.60
CA GLY A 101 -13.30 12.24 -5.67
C GLY A 101 -12.24 11.62 -4.75
N ASN A 102 -11.53 12.41 -3.94
CA ASN A 102 -10.45 11.94 -3.07
C ASN A 102 -9.34 11.15 -3.80
N ASN A 103 -9.18 11.35 -5.11
CA ASN A 103 -8.20 10.64 -5.94
C ASN A 103 -6.95 11.48 -6.13
N LEU A 104 -5.85 11.06 -5.47
CA LEU A 104 -4.56 11.77 -5.50
C LEU A 104 -3.64 11.34 -6.67
N PHE A 105 -3.97 10.26 -7.41
CA PHE A 105 -3.07 9.63 -8.38
C PHE A 105 -3.69 9.46 -9.76
N GLY A 106 -4.85 10.05 -10.03
CA GLY A 106 -5.53 9.91 -11.31
C GLY A 106 -5.94 8.46 -11.66
N ILE A 107 -6.09 7.59 -10.66
CA ILE A 107 -6.43 6.17 -10.85
C ILE A 107 -7.75 6.06 -11.57
N ARG A 108 -7.79 5.24 -12.63
CA ARG A 108 -8.95 5.02 -13.47
C ARG A 108 -9.70 3.75 -13.08
N VAL A 109 -10.99 3.74 -13.38
CA VAL A 109 -11.88 2.60 -13.22
C VAL A 109 -12.77 2.47 -14.47
N TRP A 110 -13.12 1.23 -14.83
CA TRP A 110 -13.97 0.92 -15.99
C TRP A 110 -15.43 0.69 -15.59
N ASN A 111 -15.75 0.73 -14.30
CA ASN A 111 -17.12 0.81 -13.81
C ASN A 111 -17.54 2.30 -13.75
N LYS A 112 -18.55 2.68 -14.52
CA LYS A 112 -19.01 4.08 -14.63
C LYS A 112 -19.56 4.64 -13.32
N ASP A 113 -20.16 3.80 -12.50
CA ASP A 113 -20.78 4.22 -11.21
C ASP A 113 -19.74 4.49 -10.12
N ALA A 114 -18.50 4.05 -10.30
CA ALA A 114 -17.44 4.13 -9.29
C ALA A 114 -16.48 5.32 -9.49
N GLY A 115 -16.83 6.29 -10.34
CA GLY A 115 -15.90 7.37 -10.64
C GLY A 115 -16.50 8.61 -11.30
N MET A 116 -15.63 9.61 -11.47
CA MET A 116 -15.95 10.91 -12.02
C MET A 116 -15.60 11.02 -13.50
N LEU A 117 -16.43 11.68 -14.26
CA LEU A 117 -16.15 11.99 -15.66
C LEU A 117 -15.10 13.11 -15.78
N PRO A 118 -14.06 12.97 -16.62
CA PRO A 118 -13.16 14.08 -16.91
C PRO A 118 -13.88 15.25 -17.60
N HIS A 119 -13.35 16.47 -17.41
CA HIS A 119 -13.90 17.65 -18.07
C HIS A 119 -13.86 17.52 -19.61
N GLY A 120 -14.92 17.96 -20.28
CA GLY A 120 -15.02 17.93 -21.75
C GLY A 120 -15.36 16.57 -22.35
N TYR A 121 -15.55 15.53 -21.53
CA TYR A 121 -15.96 14.21 -21.99
C TYR A 121 -17.43 13.96 -21.71
N THR A 122 -18.07 13.24 -22.61
CA THR A 122 -19.45 12.78 -22.49
C THR A 122 -19.51 11.40 -21.84
N ASP A 123 -20.70 10.93 -21.52
CA ASP A 123 -20.94 9.62 -20.88
C ASP A 123 -20.59 8.42 -21.77
N THR A 124 -20.20 8.65 -23.02
CA THR A 124 -19.68 7.61 -23.94
C THR A 124 -18.29 7.09 -23.57
N LEU A 125 -17.54 7.81 -22.72
CA LEU A 125 -16.22 7.36 -22.28
C LEU A 125 -16.32 6.04 -21.49
N SER A 126 -15.50 5.05 -21.87
CA SER A 126 -15.53 3.70 -21.27
C SER A 126 -14.91 3.60 -19.86
N TRP A 127 -14.25 4.66 -19.41
CA TRP A 127 -13.59 4.72 -18.10
C TRP A 127 -13.95 6.00 -17.35
N ARG A 128 -13.69 5.99 -16.04
CA ARG A 128 -13.85 7.15 -15.13
C ARG A 128 -12.59 7.32 -14.28
N VAL A 129 -12.40 8.50 -13.73
CA VAL A 129 -11.43 8.71 -12.65
C VAL A 129 -12.09 8.21 -11.35
N LYS A 130 -11.50 7.19 -10.74
CA LYS A 130 -12.06 6.48 -9.59
C LYS A 130 -12.29 7.44 -8.41
N SER A 131 -13.41 7.30 -7.72
CA SER A 131 -13.72 8.03 -6.48
C SER A 131 -13.47 7.16 -5.26
N TYR A 132 -13.04 7.78 -4.17
CA TYR A 132 -12.74 7.11 -2.90
C TYR A 132 -13.47 7.82 -1.75
N ASN A 133 -13.71 7.08 -0.67
CA ASN A 133 -14.31 7.64 0.54
C ASN A 133 -13.36 8.61 1.24
N THR A 134 -12.05 8.37 1.19
CA THR A 134 -11.01 9.20 1.77
C THR A 134 -9.80 9.33 0.82
N LYS A 135 -9.01 10.39 1.01
CA LYS A 135 -7.74 10.52 0.27
C LYS A 135 -6.75 9.41 0.65
N CYS A 136 -6.74 8.98 1.90
CA CYS A 136 -5.91 7.88 2.37
C CYS A 136 -6.29 6.54 1.71
N ALA A 137 -7.56 6.32 1.38
CA ALA A 137 -8.01 5.16 0.60
C ALA A 137 -7.43 5.18 -0.84
N SER A 138 -7.23 6.34 -1.44
CA SER A 138 -6.55 6.44 -2.75
C SER A 138 -5.05 6.11 -2.64
N VAL A 139 -4.40 6.49 -1.53
CA VAL A 139 -3.00 6.10 -1.24
C VAL A 139 -2.88 4.59 -1.10
N ARG A 140 -3.78 3.96 -0.37
CA ARG A 140 -3.87 2.50 -0.22
C ARG A 140 -3.99 1.79 -1.57
N ASP A 141 -4.87 2.25 -2.43
CA ASP A 141 -5.07 1.66 -3.76
C ASP A 141 -3.84 1.86 -4.67
N TYR A 142 -3.18 3.02 -4.60
CA TYR A 142 -1.92 3.29 -5.31
C TYR A 142 -0.81 2.32 -4.87
N ILE A 143 -0.60 2.14 -3.56
CA ILE A 143 0.36 1.17 -3.02
C ILE A 143 0.03 -0.26 -3.52
N LYS A 144 -1.25 -0.65 -3.48
CA LYS A 144 -1.71 -1.94 -4.00
C LYS A 144 -1.40 -2.11 -5.49
N ILE A 145 -1.63 -1.08 -6.30
CA ILE A 145 -1.33 -1.08 -7.74
C ILE A 145 0.16 -1.32 -7.98
N LEU A 146 1.05 -0.61 -7.28
CA LEU A 146 2.50 -0.80 -7.38
C LEU A 146 2.94 -2.22 -6.99
N ASN A 147 2.28 -2.80 -5.99
CA ASN A 147 2.60 -4.15 -5.50
C ASN A 147 2.02 -5.27 -6.35
N THR A 148 0.92 -5.05 -7.10
CA THR A 148 0.21 -6.15 -7.77
C THR A 148 0.23 -6.10 -9.28
N LYS A 149 0.24 -4.91 -9.90
CA LYS A 149 0.13 -4.80 -11.36
C LYS A 149 1.41 -5.21 -12.07
N GLN A 150 1.28 -5.95 -13.17
CA GLN A 150 2.41 -6.44 -13.97
C GLN A 150 3.28 -5.30 -14.53
N ALA A 151 2.70 -4.17 -14.86
CA ALA A 151 3.42 -2.98 -15.33
C ALA A 151 4.50 -2.49 -14.36
N TYR A 152 4.39 -2.79 -13.06
CA TYR A 152 5.34 -2.40 -12.01
C TYR A 152 6.25 -3.55 -11.55
N ALA A 153 6.36 -4.64 -12.32
CA ALA A 153 7.21 -5.77 -11.96
C ALA A 153 8.68 -5.38 -11.81
N GLU A 154 9.19 -4.54 -12.70
CA GLU A 154 10.58 -4.08 -12.66
C GLU A 154 10.85 -3.16 -11.45
N PHE A 155 9.92 -2.26 -11.15
CA PHE A 155 9.97 -1.46 -9.93
C PHE A 155 10.11 -2.33 -8.68
N ARG A 156 9.30 -3.40 -8.57
CA ARG A 156 9.38 -4.33 -7.42
C ARG A 156 10.73 -5.01 -7.33
N LYS A 157 11.30 -5.45 -8.45
CA LYS A 157 12.65 -6.06 -8.48
C LYS A 157 13.73 -5.10 -7.98
N ILE A 158 13.68 -3.83 -8.39
CA ILE A 158 14.63 -2.79 -7.95
C ILE A 158 14.46 -2.55 -6.45
N ARG A 159 13.24 -2.36 -5.96
CA ARG A 159 12.94 -2.19 -4.54
C ARG A 159 13.48 -3.35 -3.70
N ASP A 160 13.24 -4.60 -4.14
CA ASP A 160 13.67 -5.79 -3.42
C ASP A 160 15.21 -5.92 -3.37
N LYS A 161 15.91 -5.49 -4.43
CA LYS A 161 17.37 -5.37 -4.42
C LYS A 161 17.84 -4.34 -3.40
N GLN A 162 17.24 -3.15 -3.39
CA GLN A 162 17.60 -2.10 -2.43
C GLN A 162 17.35 -2.55 -0.99
N ASN A 163 16.24 -3.19 -0.69
CA ASN A 163 15.94 -3.73 0.64
C ASN A 163 16.97 -4.75 1.11
N LYS A 164 17.50 -5.58 0.21
CA LYS A 164 18.59 -6.53 0.52
C LYS A 164 19.92 -5.84 0.79
N TRP A 165 20.25 -4.78 0.04
CA TRP A 165 21.52 -4.06 0.16
C TRP A 165 21.60 -3.21 1.42
N TYR A 166 20.52 -2.56 1.82
CA TYR A 166 20.49 -1.64 2.95
C TYR A 166 20.05 -2.29 4.27
N GLY A 167 19.78 -3.61 4.30
CA GLY A 167 19.46 -4.36 5.53
C GLY A 167 18.23 -3.84 6.28
N LYS A 168 17.33 -3.19 5.58
CA LYS A 168 16.15 -2.55 6.17
C LYS A 168 14.89 -3.33 5.93
#